data_cae626c67396655b57e23ac392ab2d38
#
_entry.id   cae626c67396655b57e23ac392ab2d38
#
_cell.length_a   1.000
_cell.length_b   1.000
_cell.length_c   1.000
_cell.angle_alpha   90.00
_cell.angle_beta   90.00
_cell.angle_gamma   90.00
#
_symmetry.space_group_name_H-M   'P 1'
#
loop_
_entity.id
_entity.type
_entity.pdbx_description
1 polymer ?
#
loop_
_entity_poly.entity_id
_entity_poly.type
_entity_poly.pdbx_seq_one_letter_code
_entity_poly.pdbx_strand_id
1 'polypeptide(L)'
;MNKILLVDDDRELTSLLKELLDMEGFNVLVAHDGEQALALLDDSIDLLLLDVMMPKKNGIDTLKELRQTHQTPVIMLTARGSELDRVLGLELGADDY
;
A
#
# COMPACT_ATOMS: atom_id res chain seq x y z
N MET A 1 -18.08 2.43 6.15
CA MET A 1 -16.93 3.35 6.03
C MET A 1 -15.78 2.62 5.38
N ASN A 2 -15.15 3.22 4.39
CA ASN A 2 -14.06 2.57 3.67
C ASN A 2 -12.80 2.51 4.55
N LYS A 3 -12.17 1.34 4.57
CA LYS A 3 -10.98 1.09 5.37
C LYS A 3 -9.77 1.00 4.45
N ILE A 4 -8.78 1.84 4.71
CA ILE A 4 -7.56 1.94 3.89
C ILE A 4 -6.37 1.51 4.73
N LEU A 5 -5.50 0.67 4.15
CA LEU A 5 -4.19 0.37 4.71
C LEU A 5 -3.15 1.16 3.93
N LEU A 6 -2.49 2.08 4.61
CA LEU A 6 -1.46 2.94 4.04
C LEU A 6 -0.09 2.41 4.43
N VAL A 7 0.73 2.06 3.44
CA VAL A 7 2.02 1.41 3.66
C VAL A 7 3.15 2.26 3.08
N ASP A 8 3.93 2.88 3.95
CA ASP A 8 5.06 3.72 3.56
C ASP A 8 6.00 3.82 4.77
N ASP A 9 7.31 3.81 4.54
CA ASP A 9 8.30 3.94 5.60
C ASP A 9 8.51 5.38 6.06
N ASP A 10 8.03 6.36 5.32
CA ASP A 10 8.09 7.78 5.69
C ASP A 10 7.00 8.10 6.70
N ARG A 11 7.39 8.24 7.96
CA ARG A 11 6.44 8.46 9.07
C ARG A 11 5.77 9.82 9.02
N GLU A 12 6.45 10.84 8.53
CA GLU A 12 5.87 12.18 8.37
C GLU A 12 4.79 12.16 7.27
N LEU A 13 5.09 11.52 6.15
CA LEU A 13 4.16 11.41 5.04
C LEU A 13 2.93 10.60 5.44
N THR A 14 3.10 9.47 6.09
CA THR A 14 1.97 8.63 6.52
C THR A 14 1.10 9.34 7.53
N SER A 15 1.71 10.11 8.45
CA SER A 15 0.95 10.89 9.42
C SER A 15 0.09 11.96 8.74
N LEU A 16 0.66 12.66 7.77
CA LEU A 16 -0.06 13.69 7.02
C LEU A 16 -1.18 13.09 6.18
N LEU A 17 -0.88 12.02 5.44
CA LEU A 17 -1.88 11.36 4.59
C LEU A 17 -3.01 10.75 5.42
N LYS A 18 -2.67 10.14 6.56
CA LYS A 18 -3.69 9.61 7.46
C LYS A 18 -4.63 10.71 7.92
N GLU A 19 -4.08 11.85 8.33
CA GLU A 19 -4.89 12.99 8.77
C GLU A 19 -5.83 13.47 7.66
N LEU A 20 -5.32 13.63 6.44
CA LEU A 20 -6.12 14.08 5.30
C LEU A 20 -7.22 13.07 4.95
N LEU A 21 -6.90 11.79 4.95
CA LEU A 21 -7.87 10.75 4.63
C LEU A 21 -8.91 10.59 5.74
N ASP A 22 -8.50 10.72 7.00
CA ASP A 22 -9.44 10.71 8.13
C ASP A 22 -10.46 11.85 7.99
N MET A 23 -10.03 13.04 7.55
CA MET A 23 -10.89 14.18 7.33
C MET A 23 -11.92 13.92 6.22
N GLU A 24 -11.58 13.06 5.25
CA GLU A 24 -12.49 12.69 4.16
C GLU A 24 -13.42 11.52 4.55
N GLY A 25 -13.34 11.04 5.79
CA GLY A 25 -14.23 10.00 6.29
C GLY A 25 -13.74 8.58 6.14
N PHE A 26 -12.48 8.37 5.74
CA PHE A 26 -11.89 7.04 5.65
C PHE A 26 -11.37 6.58 7.00
N ASN A 27 -11.38 5.28 7.21
CA ASN A 27 -10.73 4.66 8.36
C ASN A 27 -9.36 4.16 7.92
N VAL A 28 -8.28 4.75 8.43
CA VAL A 28 -6.92 4.51 7.93
C VAL A 28 -6.07 3.78 8.96
N LEU A 29 -5.51 2.65 8.55
CA LEU A 29 -4.45 1.96 9.27
C LEU A 29 -3.12 2.24 8.58
N VAL A 30 -2.04 2.28 9.33
CA VAL A 30 -0.71 2.58 8.80
C VAL A 30 0.24 1.44 9.10
N ALA A 31 1.02 1.05 8.08
CA ALA A 31 2.15 0.14 8.22
C ALA A 31 3.39 0.83 7.65
N HIS A 32 4.55 0.55 8.20
CA HIS A 32 5.79 1.21 7.81
C HIS A 32 6.75 0.30 7.05
N ASP A 33 6.38 -0.94 6.84
CA ASP A 33 7.12 -1.88 5.99
C ASP A 33 6.17 -2.98 5.49
N GLY A 34 6.67 -3.81 4.57
CA GLY A 34 5.86 -4.87 3.97
C GLY A 34 5.43 -5.95 4.94
N GLU A 35 6.26 -6.26 5.93
CA GLU A 35 5.91 -7.26 6.95
C GLU A 35 4.75 -6.79 7.82
N GLN A 36 4.79 -5.52 8.24
CA GLN A 36 3.69 -4.92 8.99
C GLN A 36 2.40 -4.89 8.16
N ALA A 37 2.54 -4.57 6.86
CA ALA A 37 1.40 -4.54 5.96
C ALA A 37 0.72 -5.90 5.87
N LEU A 38 1.49 -6.97 5.69
CA LEU A 38 0.95 -8.32 5.60
C LEU A 38 0.29 -8.76 6.92
N ALA A 39 0.84 -8.33 8.05
CA ALA A 39 0.28 -8.65 9.35
C ALA A 39 -1.06 -7.95 9.60
N LEU A 40 -1.26 -6.75 9.04
CA LEU A 40 -2.47 -5.96 9.22
C LEU A 40 -3.53 -6.23 8.15
N LEU A 41 -3.14 -6.82 7.02
CA LEU A 41 -4.05 -7.03 5.90
C LEU A 41 -5.06 -8.13 6.23
N ASP A 42 -6.34 -7.81 6.07
CA ASP A 42 -7.43 -8.77 6.20
C ASP A 42 -8.56 -8.38 5.25
N ASP A 43 -9.65 -9.13 5.28
CA ASP A 43 -10.77 -8.91 4.37
C ASP A 43 -11.53 -7.60 4.64
N SER A 44 -11.28 -6.95 5.77
CA SER A 44 -11.91 -5.66 6.07
C SER A 44 -11.26 -4.48 5.35
N ILE A 45 -10.06 -4.67 4.79
CA ILE A 45 -9.36 -3.62 4.07
C ILE A 45 -9.96 -3.47 2.68
N ASP A 46 -10.44 -2.26 2.37
CA ASP A 46 -11.07 -1.95 1.09
C ASP A 46 -10.07 -1.49 0.04
N LEU A 47 -8.96 -0.89 0.47
CA LEU A 47 -7.93 -0.36 -0.43
C LEU A 47 -6.58 -0.38 0.26
N LEU A 48 -5.56 -0.76 -0.48
CA LEU A 48 -4.17 -0.73 -0.05
C LEU A 48 -3.42 0.34 -0.84
N LEU A 49 -2.83 1.30 -0.14
CA LEU A 49 -1.90 2.28 -0.72
C LEU A 49 -0.50 1.82 -0.35
N LEU A 50 0.29 1.42 -1.34
CA LEU A 50 1.54 0.69 -1.12
C LEU A 50 2.72 1.39 -1.76
N ASP A 51 3.67 1.83 -0.92
CA ASP A 51 4.94 2.38 -1.40
C ASP A 51 5.82 1.27 -1.95
N VAL A 52 6.48 1.54 -3.09
CA VAL A 52 7.40 0.59 -3.71
C VAL A 52 8.72 0.52 -2.95
N MET A 53 9.20 1.65 -2.44
CA MET A 53 10.53 1.78 -1.83
C MET A 53 10.45 1.69 -0.32
N MET A 54 10.57 0.50 0.22
CA MET A 54 10.52 0.28 1.67
C MET A 54 11.68 -0.60 2.14
N PRO A 55 12.15 -0.43 3.38
CA PRO A 55 13.14 -1.33 3.97
C PRO A 55 12.53 -2.70 4.26
N LYS A 56 13.35 -3.70 4.49
CA LYS A 56 13.00 -5.08 4.79
C LYS A 56 12.34 -5.79 3.62
N LYS A 57 11.11 -5.40 3.30
CA LYS A 57 10.36 -5.99 2.19
C LYS A 57 9.79 -4.84 1.36
N ASN A 58 10.23 -4.71 0.11
CA ASN A 58 9.76 -3.63 -0.77
C ASN A 58 8.32 -3.87 -1.24
N GLY A 59 7.74 -2.83 -1.87
CA GLY A 59 6.35 -2.87 -2.29
C GLY A 59 6.03 -3.94 -3.33
N ILE A 60 6.97 -4.23 -4.23
CA ILE A 60 6.76 -5.25 -5.27
C ILE A 60 6.70 -6.64 -4.63
N ASP A 61 7.62 -6.97 -3.74
CA ASP A 61 7.63 -8.25 -3.05
C ASP A 61 6.40 -8.40 -2.15
N THR A 62 6.00 -7.31 -1.49
CA THR A 62 4.79 -7.30 -0.67
C THR A 62 3.56 -7.60 -1.52
N LEU A 63 3.45 -6.97 -2.69
CA LEU A 63 2.32 -7.20 -3.60
C LEU A 63 2.27 -8.66 -4.07
N LYS A 64 3.40 -9.23 -4.44
CA LYS A 64 3.46 -10.65 -4.83
C LYS A 64 2.91 -11.55 -3.74
N GLU A 65 3.33 -11.31 -2.51
CA GLU A 65 2.93 -12.14 -1.38
C GLU A 65 1.46 -11.97 -1.04
N LEU A 66 0.96 -10.75 -1.01
CA LEU A 66 -0.44 -10.52 -0.68
C LEU A 66 -1.39 -11.10 -1.74
N ARG A 67 -0.98 -11.13 -3.01
CA ARG A 67 -1.82 -11.68 -4.09
C ARG A 67 -1.97 -13.20 -4.03
N GLN A 68 -1.19 -13.88 -3.23
CA GLN A 68 -1.38 -15.31 -3.00
C GLN A 68 -2.66 -15.59 -2.23
N THR A 69 -3.12 -14.66 -1.41
CA THR A 69 -4.25 -14.87 -0.51
C THR A 69 -5.33 -13.79 -0.57
N HIS A 70 -5.02 -12.61 -1.14
CA HIS A 70 -5.93 -11.46 -1.11
C HIS A 70 -6.10 -10.84 -2.48
N GLN A 71 -7.31 -10.37 -2.76
CA GLN A 71 -7.65 -9.63 -4.00
C GLN A 71 -7.95 -8.15 -3.71
N THR A 72 -7.50 -7.64 -2.58
CA THR A 72 -7.69 -6.25 -2.18
C THR A 72 -7.19 -5.30 -3.27
N PRO A 73 -7.98 -4.27 -3.69
CA PRO A 73 -7.49 -3.27 -4.63
C PRO A 73 -6.23 -2.58 -4.10
N VAL A 74 -5.25 -2.39 -4.98
CA VAL A 74 -3.95 -1.82 -4.62
C VAL A 74 -3.59 -0.67 -5.56
N ILE A 75 -3.22 0.47 -4.97
CA ILE A 75 -2.60 1.57 -5.69
C ILE A 75 -1.15 1.65 -5.25
N MET A 76 -0.23 1.53 -6.21
CA MET A 76 1.20 1.63 -5.94
C MET A 76 1.61 3.10 -5.89
N LEU A 77 2.33 3.46 -4.84
CA LEU A 77 2.89 4.80 -4.67
C LEU A 77 4.39 4.72 -4.90
N THR A 78 4.94 5.61 -5.72
CA THR A 78 6.38 5.64 -5.94
C THR A 78 6.88 7.03 -6.25
N ALA A 79 8.01 7.41 -5.67
CA ALA A 79 8.70 8.63 -6.00
C ALA A 79 9.53 8.49 -7.28
N ARG A 80 9.77 7.28 -7.76
CA ARG A 80 10.62 7.03 -8.92
C ARG A 80 9.95 7.38 -10.25
N GLY A 81 8.67 7.10 -10.40
CA GLY A 81 7.96 7.32 -11.63
C GLY A 81 8.50 6.53 -12.82
N SER A 82 9.21 5.43 -12.57
CA SER A 82 9.78 4.60 -13.62
C SER A 82 8.69 3.80 -14.33
N GLU A 83 8.68 3.85 -15.67
CA GLU A 83 7.74 3.06 -16.45
C GLU A 83 7.91 1.56 -16.21
N LEU A 84 9.14 1.10 -16.02
CA LEU A 84 9.41 -0.30 -15.76
C LEU A 84 8.78 -0.74 -14.43
N ASP A 85 8.97 0.04 -13.39
CA ASP A 85 8.37 -0.25 -12.08
C ASP A 85 6.84 -0.23 -12.16
N ARG A 86 6.29 0.71 -12.93
CA ARG A 86 4.85 0.81 -13.13
C ARG A 86 4.29 -0.43 -13.83
N VAL A 87 4.90 -0.85 -14.93
CA VAL A 87 4.48 -2.02 -15.67
C VAL A 87 4.58 -3.27 -14.79
N LEU A 88 5.68 -3.42 -14.08
CA LEU A 88 5.90 -4.56 -13.20
C LEU A 88 4.86 -4.60 -12.07
N GLY A 89 4.55 -3.46 -11.48
CA GLY A 89 3.53 -3.39 -10.44
C GLY A 89 2.15 -3.81 -10.95
N LEU A 90 1.76 -3.34 -12.12
CA LEU A 90 0.47 -3.70 -12.74
C LEU A 90 0.43 -5.19 -13.11
N GLU A 91 1.50 -5.74 -13.65
CA GLU A 91 1.58 -7.18 -13.99
C GLU A 91 1.46 -8.06 -12.75
N LEU A 92 1.95 -7.60 -11.61
CA LEU A 92 1.87 -8.33 -10.35
C LEU A 92 0.52 -8.17 -9.65
N GLY A 93 -0.38 -7.40 -10.22
CA GLY A 93 -1.75 -7.30 -9.75
C GLY A 93 -2.15 -6.02 -9.06
N ALA A 94 -1.35 -4.94 -9.18
CA ALA A 94 -1.79 -3.62 -8.73
C ALA A 94 -2.87 -3.09 -9.67
N ASP A 95 -3.87 -2.42 -9.12
CA ASP A 95 -4.98 -1.86 -9.90
C ASP A 95 -4.63 -0.49 -10.49
N ASP A 96 -3.70 0.21 -9.86
CA ASP A 96 -3.20 1.50 -10.32
C ASP A 96 -1.81 1.74 -9.73
N TYR A 97 -1.17 2.79 -10.20
CA TYR A 97 0.22 3.04 -9.85
C TYR A 97 0.46 4.50 -9.46
#